data_98f5016a2b12eb8360399d175a4135aa
#
_entry.id   98f5016a2b12eb8360399d175a4135aa
#
_cell.length_a   1.000
_cell.length_b   1.000
_cell.length_c   1.000
_cell.angle_alpha   90.00
_cell.angle_beta   90.00
_cell.angle_gamma   90.00
#
_symmetry.space_group_name_H-M   'P 1'
#
loop_
_entity.id
_entity.type
_entity.pdbx_description
1 polymer ?
#
loop_
_entity_poly.entity_id
_entity_poly.type
_entity_poly.pdbx_seq_one_letter_code
_entity_poly.pdbx_strand_id
1 'polypeptide(L)'
;MKKFVITIIASALLGGCVQQHTLPSAPFKSLTSSEIIASATDEQWRWVNPENILKLTLPTGAAYIELNPALAPKHSANIKKLARQGFYQGTHIYRFVEGFVAQGGDSTGKKLAKTKNSTVPAEFYLTTTEPLMITEMGEDGYAPITGFLNGFAVAQNETRDQTWQIHCHGVFAMARDNNINSASSEFFVTIGQGPRYLDKNITVFGRVLTGMAHFHQLARTPKSGSEFNPITDLQVLADVSSDNSRFTVMKTDSDAFKQLISARGSRSEEWFAYSHNYIDVCGMPVPTKQLND
;
A
#
# COMPACT_ATOMS: atom_id res chain seq x y z
N MET A 1 82.48 -52.02 27.48
CA MET A 1 81.13 -51.44 27.69
C MET A 1 81.25 -49.94 27.50
N LYS A 2 80.92 -49.42 26.31
CA LYS A 2 80.97 -47.95 26.00
C LYS A 2 79.60 -47.37 26.21
N LYS A 3 79.46 -46.37 27.12
CA LYS A 3 78.26 -45.60 27.36
C LYS A 3 78.20 -44.48 26.32
N PHE A 4 77.21 -44.47 25.52
CA PHE A 4 76.82 -43.32 24.63
C PHE A 4 75.99 -42.35 25.42
N VAL A 5 76.46 -41.11 25.49
CA VAL A 5 75.69 -39.97 26.03
C VAL A 5 75.04 -39.29 24.84
N ILE A 6 73.68 -39.23 24.79
CA ILE A 6 72.95 -38.50 23.78
C ILE A 6 72.58 -37.12 24.38
N THR A 7 73.16 -36.08 23.80
CA THR A 7 72.81 -34.72 24.13
C THR A 7 71.64 -34.29 23.31
N ILE A 8 70.51 -34.01 23.94
CA ILE A 8 69.31 -33.48 23.31
C ILE A 8 69.42 -31.93 23.28
N ILE A 9 69.50 -31.36 22.08
CA ILE A 9 69.43 -29.93 21.84
C ILE A 9 67.94 -29.55 21.72
N ALA A 10 67.45 -28.79 22.68
CA ALA A 10 66.09 -28.21 22.65
C ALA A 10 66.12 -26.90 21.85
N SER A 11 65.56 -26.93 20.64
CA SER A 11 65.32 -25.72 19.84
C SER A 11 64.05 -25.03 20.32
N ALA A 12 64.20 -23.85 20.92
CA ALA A 12 63.10 -22.99 21.30
C ALA A 12 62.55 -22.27 20.05
N LEU A 13 61.36 -22.64 19.61
CA LEU A 13 60.62 -21.92 18.59
C LEU A 13 59.97 -20.69 19.24
N LEU A 14 60.47 -19.53 18.98
CA LEU A 14 59.82 -18.24 19.29
C LEU A 14 58.66 -18.05 18.33
N GLY A 15 57.43 -18.46 18.73
CA GLY A 15 56.21 -18.15 18.06
C GLY A 15 55.82 -16.67 18.26
N GLY A 16 56.19 -15.84 17.29
CA GLY A 16 55.70 -14.44 17.27
C GLY A 16 54.18 -14.43 16.98
N CYS A 17 53.35 -14.10 17.97
CA CYS A 17 51.96 -13.76 17.74
C CYS A 17 51.89 -12.48 16.87
N VAL A 18 51.59 -12.68 15.58
CA VAL A 18 51.17 -11.57 14.73
C VAL A 18 49.76 -11.19 15.16
N GLN A 19 49.67 -10.12 15.95
CA GLN A 19 48.39 -9.51 16.32
C GLN A 19 47.84 -8.83 15.06
N GLN A 20 46.88 -9.46 14.37
CA GLN A 20 46.13 -8.81 13.31
C GLN A 20 45.30 -7.69 13.95
N HIS A 21 45.80 -6.45 13.82
CA HIS A 21 44.98 -5.27 14.03
C HIS A 21 43.90 -5.24 12.93
N THR A 22 42.74 -5.82 13.20
CA THR A 22 41.54 -5.50 12.47
C THR A 22 41.21 -4.06 12.78
N LEU A 23 41.45 -3.16 11.82
CA LEU A 23 40.92 -1.79 11.89
C LEU A 23 39.42 -1.94 12.09
N PRO A 24 38.80 -1.26 13.07
CA PRO A 24 37.37 -1.23 13.17
C PRO A 24 36.84 -0.59 11.87
N SER A 25 36.20 -1.37 11.04
CA SER A 25 35.42 -0.82 9.95
C SER A 25 34.36 0.07 10.61
N ALA A 26 34.47 1.39 10.37
CA ALA A 26 33.41 2.28 10.77
C ALA A 26 32.10 1.69 10.25
N PRO A 27 31.06 1.54 11.07
CA PRO A 27 29.79 0.99 10.60
C PRO A 27 29.34 1.87 9.43
N PHE A 28 29.16 1.29 8.25
CA PHE A 28 28.51 1.99 7.14
C PHE A 28 27.17 2.46 7.69
N LYS A 29 27.04 3.78 7.88
CA LYS A 29 25.78 4.37 8.33
C LYS A 29 24.75 4.06 7.26
N SER A 30 23.83 3.17 7.57
CA SER A 30 22.72 2.88 6.68
C SER A 30 21.87 4.14 6.54
N LEU A 31 21.45 4.45 5.30
CA LEU A 31 20.58 5.58 5.04
C LEU A 31 19.24 5.39 5.76
N THR A 32 18.74 6.45 6.35
CA THR A 32 17.39 6.51 6.92
C THR A 32 16.34 6.47 5.80
N SER A 33 15.10 6.11 6.13
CA SER A 33 13.98 6.13 5.18
C SER A 33 13.83 7.50 4.50
N SER A 34 14.02 8.59 5.24
CA SER A 34 13.93 9.95 4.71
C SER A 34 15.04 10.27 3.73
N GLU A 35 16.29 9.88 4.04
CA GLU A 35 17.44 10.06 3.15
C GLU A 35 17.29 9.27 1.86
N ILE A 36 16.79 8.02 1.92
CA ILE A 36 16.50 7.19 0.73
C ILE A 36 15.46 7.87 -0.16
N ILE A 37 14.36 8.35 0.42
CA ILE A 37 13.30 9.03 -0.35
C ILE A 37 13.81 10.33 -0.97
N ALA A 38 14.62 11.10 -0.23
CA ALA A 38 15.15 12.37 -0.70
C ALA A 38 16.21 12.21 -1.81
N SER A 39 16.98 11.11 -1.78
CA SER A 39 18.03 10.82 -2.78
C SER A 39 17.49 10.10 -4.02
N ALA A 40 16.23 9.65 -4.02
CA ALA A 40 15.64 8.94 -5.16
C ALA A 40 15.51 9.87 -6.38
N THR A 41 16.13 9.46 -7.50
CA THR A 41 16.10 10.19 -8.78
C THR A 41 14.71 10.10 -9.44
N ASP A 42 14.43 10.99 -10.38
CA ASP A 42 13.13 11.03 -11.07
C ASP A 42 12.78 9.71 -11.78
N GLU A 43 13.77 8.97 -12.24
CA GLU A 43 13.59 7.65 -12.87
C GLU A 43 12.99 6.61 -11.92
N GLN A 44 13.14 6.80 -10.61
CA GLN A 44 12.61 5.91 -9.56
C GLN A 44 11.16 6.26 -9.17
N TRP A 45 10.58 7.26 -9.82
CA TRP A 45 9.20 7.67 -9.65
C TRP A 45 8.41 7.41 -10.93
N ARG A 46 7.13 7.07 -10.79
CA ARG A 46 6.19 6.98 -11.91
C ARG A 46 5.12 8.05 -11.76
N TRP A 47 4.73 8.63 -12.86
CA TRP A 47 3.55 9.47 -12.92
C TRP A 47 2.29 8.62 -12.78
N VAL A 48 1.31 9.14 -12.03
CA VAL A 48 -0.02 8.54 -11.97
C VAL A 48 -0.87 9.19 -13.06
N ASN A 49 -1.46 8.35 -13.91
CA ASN A 49 -2.36 8.85 -14.96
C ASN A 49 -3.61 9.47 -14.30
N PRO A 50 -3.92 10.77 -14.52
CA PRO A 50 -5.08 11.44 -13.93
C PRO A 50 -6.41 10.77 -14.30
N GLU A 51 -6.48 10.04 -15.40
CA GLU A 51 -7.64 9.19 -15.75
C GLU A 51 -7.88 8.07 -14.71
N ASN A 52 -6.88 7.67 -13.96
CA ASN A 52 -6.97 6.66 -12.90
C ASN A 52 -6.88 7.27 -11.50
N ILE A 53 -7.15 8.55 -11.36
CA ILE A 53 -7.24 9.22 -10.07
C ILE A 53 -8.68 9.71 -9.86
N LEU A 54 -9.23 9.39 -8.70
CA LEU A 54 -10.48 9.99 -8.23
C LEU A 54 -10.16 11.10 -7.23
N LYS A 55 -10.85 12.23 -7.38
CA LYS A 55 -10.91 13.31 -6.38
C LYS A 55 -12.21 13.17 -5.61
N LEU A 56 -12.13 12.73 -4.37
CA LEU A 56 -13.27 12.69 -3.44
C LEU A 56 -13.27 13.97 -2.61
N THR A 57 -14.28 14.81 -2.78
CA THR A 57 -14.43 16.07 -2.04
C THR A 57 -15.37 15.86 -0.87
N LEU A 58 -14.85 16.14 0.33
CA LEU A 58 -15.55 16.13 1.60
C LEU A 58 -15.62 17.57 2.15
N PRO A 59 -16.45 17.89 3.13
CA PRO A 59 -16.52 19.25 3.70
C PRO A 59 -15.17 19.74 4.27
N THR A 60 -14.30 18.85 4.68
CA THR A 60 -12.98 19.16 5.27
C THR A 60 -11.87 19.29 4.23
N GLY A 61 -12.10 18.87 2.99
CA GLY A 61 -11.11 18.90 1.91
C GLY A 61 -11.22 17.73 0.96
N ALA A 62 -10.23 17.57 0.10
CA ALA A 62 -10.22 16.51 -0.92
C ALA A 62 -9.23 15.39 -0.59
N ALA A 63 -9.65 14.17 -0.85
CA ALA A 63 -8.78 13.00 -0.91
C ALA A 63 -8.60 12.55 -2.36
N TYR A 64 -7.39 12.17 -2.72
CA TYR A 64 -7.06 11.67 -4.05
C TYR A 64 -6.77 10.17 -3.98
N ILE A 65 -7.42 9.41 -4.85
CA ILE A 65 -7.45 7.95 -4.82
C ILE A 65 -6.96 7.43 -6.16
N GLU A 66 -5.89 6.66 -6.16
CA GLU A 66 -5.39 5.96 -7.35
C GLU A 66 -6.17 4.66 -7.53
N LEU A 67 -6.75 4.47 -8.72
CA LEU A 67 -7.40 3.24 -9.14
C LEU A 67 -6.39 2.26 -9.73
N ASN A 68 -6.68 0.96 -9.60
CA ASN A 68 -5.87 -0.11 -10.17
C ASN A 68 -6.63 -0.93 -11.23
N PRO A 69 -6.80 -0.40 -12.45
CA PRO A 69 -7.51 -1.13 -13.50
C PRO A 69 -6.78 -2.38 -13.99
N ALA A 70 -5.50 -2.56 -13.65
CA ALA A 70 -4.78 -3.78 -14.01
C ALA A 70 -5.27 -5.01 -13.24
N LEU A 71 -5.68 -4.83 -11.98
CA LEU A 71 -6.18 -5.94 -11.14
C LEU A 71 -7.70 -5.91 -10.93
N ALA A 72 -8.36 -4.76 -11.12
CA ALA A 72 -9.80 -4.62 -10.97
C ALA A 72 -10.39 -3.69 -12.06
N PRO A 73 -10.35 -4.11 -13.35
CA PRO A 73 -10.77 -3.27 -14.47
C PRO A 73 -12.26 -2.90 -14.42
N LYS A 74 -13.12 -3.83 -14.05
CA LYS A 74 -14.57 -3.60 -14.05
C LYS A 74 -15.01 -2.64 -12.94
N HIS A 75 -14.43 -2.79 -11.72
CA HIS A 75 -14.70 -1.87 -10.62
C HIS A 75 -14.15 -0.48 -10.92
N SER A 76 -12.93 -0.39 -11.48
CA SER A 76 -12.34 0.87 -11.90
C SER A 76 -13.18 1.58 -12.99
N ALA A 77 -13.68 0.86 -13.96
CA ALA A 77 -14.55 1.41 -14.99
C ALA A 77 -15.91 1.85 -14.42
N ASN A 78 -16.51 1.05 -13.54
CA ASN A 78 -17.78 1.34 -12.92
C ASN A 78 -17.75 2.61 -12.07
N ILE A 79 -16.76 2.75 -11.18
CA ILE A 79 -16.64 3.93 -10.32
C ILE A 79 -16.42 5.20 -11.14
N LYS A 80 -15.59 5.16 -12.18
CA LYS A 80 -15.37 6.29 -13.10
C LYS A 80 -16.64 6.67 -13.85
N LYS A 81 -17.40 5.69 -14.32
CA LYS A 81 -18.70 5.92 -14.97
C LYS A 81 -19.67 6.62 -14.03
N LEU A 82 -19.81 6.14 -12.79
CA LEU A 82 -20.68 6.74 -11.79
C LEU A 82 -20.22 8.16 -11.41
N ALA A 83 -18.92 8.39 -11.25
CA ALA A 83 -18.34 9.71 -11.00
C ALA A 83 -18.69 10.68 -12.12
N ARG A 84 -18.50 10.32 -13.39
CA ARG A 84 -18.84 11.13 -14.56
C ARG A 84 -20.33 11.44 -14.70
N GLN A 85 -21.18 10.61 -14.11
CA GLN A 85 -22.63 10.84 -14.04
C GLN A 85 -23.05 11.76 -12.88
N GLY A 86 -22.11 12.27 -12.07
CA GLY A 86 -22.41 13.05 -10.87
C GLY A 86 -23.14 12.23 -9.81
N PHE A 87 -23.02 10.90 -9.86
CA PHE A 87 -23.78 9.97 -9.00
C PHE A 87 -23.55 10.24 -7.52
N TYR A 88 -22.32 10.56 -7.13
CA TYR A 88 -21.95 10.67 -5.72
C TYR A 88 -22.31 12.01 -5.08
N GLN A 89 -22.66 13.03 -5.85
CA GLN A 89 -23.13 14.31 -5.30
C GLN A 89 -24.38 14.11 -4.44
N GLY A 90 -24.33 14.58 -3.19
CA GLY A 90 -25.40 14.42 -2.21
C GLY A 90 -25.58 12.98 -1.71
N THR A 91 -24.61 12.11 -1.90
CA THR A 91 -24.48 10.87 -1.12
C THR A 91 -23.63 11.14 0.13
N HIS A 92 -23.39 10.11 0.96
CA HIS A 92 -22.76 10.29 2.27
C HIS A 92 -21.75 9.19 2.54
N ILE A 93 -20.77 9.48 3.41
CA ILE A 93 -20.07 8.43 4.15
C ILE A 93 -20.99 8.05 5.32
N TYR A 94 -21.94 7.19 5.05
CA TYR A 94 -23.05 6.88 5.95
C TYR A 94 -22.69 5.91 7.08
N ARG A 95 -21.59 5.18 6.94
CA ARG A 95 -21.10 4.24 7.96
C ARG A 95 -19.65 4.52 8.27
N PHE A 96 -19.38 4.80 9.54
CA PHE A 96 -18.05 4.97 10.08
C PHE A 96 -17.84 3.96 11.20
N VAL A 97 -16.85 3.09 11.06
CA VAL A 97 -16.45 2.14 12.10
C VAL A 97 -15.02 2.45 12.50
N GLU A 98 -14.85 2.96 13.72
CA GLU A 98 -13.54 3.36 14.25
C GLU A 98 -12.52 2.23 14.14
N GLY A 99 -11.33 2.55 13.70
CA GLY A 99 -10.26 1.57 13.51
C GLY A 99 -10.49 0.56 12.39
N PHE A 100 -11.54 0.73 11.57
CA PHE A 100 -11.89 -0.21 10.49
C PHE A 100 -12.11 0.50 9.16
N VAL A 101 -13.32 1.01 8.89
CA VAL A 101 -13.68 1.59 7.59
C VAL A 101 -14.54 2.84 7.68
N ALA A 102 -14.41 3.69 6.65
CA ALA A 102 -15.37 4.73 6.28
C ALA A 102 -16.06 4.30 4.97
N GLN A 103 -17.35 3.98 5.03
CA GLN A 103 -18.13 3.45 3.90
C GLN A 103 -19.14 4.49 3.42
N GLY A 104 -19.18 4.70 2.11
CA GLY A 104 -20.03 5.69 1.48
C GLY A 104 -20.67 5.24 0.18
N GLY A 105 -21.57 6.06 -0.33
CA GLY A 105 -22.33 5.82 -1.54
C GLY A 105 -23.85 5.93 -1.31
N ASP A 106 -24.65 5.24 -2.11
CA ASP A 106 -26.12 5.27 -2.04
C ASP A 106 -26.66 4.14 -1.14
N SER A 107 -26.60 4.33 0.18
CA SER A 107 -27.07 3.35 1.17
C SER A 107 -28.55 2.95 1.04
N THR A 108 -29.33 3.75 0.31
CA THR A 108 -30.76 3.47 0.13
C THR A 108 -31.09 2.73 -1.16
N GLY A 109 -30.13 2.63 -2.07
CA GLY A 109 -30.32 2.11 -3.42
C GLY A 109 -31.23 2.96 -4.32
N LYS A 110 -31.80 4.05 -3.80
CA LYS A 110 -32.77 4.89 -4.54
C LYS A 110 -32.14 5.65 -5.71
N LYS A 111 -30.90 6.06 -5.55
CA LYS A 111 -30.14 6.76 -6.59
C LYS A 111 -29.67 5.76 -7.65
N LEU A 112 -29.19 4.59 -7.23
CA LEU A 112 -28.78 3.51 -8.11
C LEU A 112 -29.96 3.00 -8.95
N ALA A 113 -31.14 2.84 -8.36
CA ALA A 113 -32.34 2.38 -9.05
C ALA A 113 -32.78 3.30 -10.20
N LYS A 114 -32.39 4.58 -10.17
CA LYS A 114 -32.64 5.54 -11.26
C LYS A 114 -31.60 5.49 -12.36
N THR A 115 -30.50 4.82 -12.13
CA THR A 115 -29.47 4.61 -13.13
C THR A 115 -29.70 3.24 -13.79
N LYS A 116 -29.29 3.09 -15.06
CA LYS A 116 -29.28 1.77 -15.72
C LYS A 116 -27.99 1.00 -15.37
N ASN A 117 -27.44 1.21 -14.18
CA ASN A 117 -26.23 0.53 -13.77
C ASN A 117 -26.58 -0.82 -13.16
N SER A 118 -25.85 -1.83 -13.59
CA SER A 118 -25.89 -3.17 -13.06
C SER A 118 -24.86 -3.39 -11.97
N THR A 119 -24.96 -4.51 -11.27
CA THR A 119 -23.92 -4.99 -10.37
C THR A 119 -22.62 -5.29 -11.13
N VAL A 120 -21.51 -5.25 -10.43
CA VAL A 120 -20.17 -5.54 -10.95
C VAL A 120 -19.74 -6.92 -10.45
N PRO A 121 -19.38 -7.83 -11.34
CA PRO A 121 -18.85 -9.14 -10.94
C PRO A 121 -17.58 -8.99 -10.09
N ALA A 122 -17.40 -9.88 -9.14
CA ALA A 122 -16.24 -9.90 -8.25
C ALA A 122 -14.92 -9.96 -9.03
N GLU A 123 -13.95 -9.17 -8.58
CA GLU A 123 -12.56 -9.16 -9.04
C GLU A 123 -11.65 -9.33 -7.82
N PHE A 124 -11.86 -10.41 -7.07
CA PHE A 124 -11.14 -10.65 -5.82
C PHE A 124 -9.67 -10.97 -6.04
N TYR A 125 -9.36 -11.55 -7.17
CA TYR A 125 -8.01 -11.88 -7.64
C TYR A 125 -7.99 -11.97 -9.17
N LEU A 126 -6.82 -11.78 -9.73
CA LEU A 126 -6.53 -12.02 -11.14
C LEU A 126 -5.82 -13.36 -11.26
N THR A 127 -6.30 -14.20 -12.18
CA THR A 127 -5.58 -15.44 -12.58
C THR A 127 -4.85 -15.18 -13.88
N THR A 128 -3.58 -15.57 -13.94
CA THR A 128 -2.70 -15.40 -15.11
C THR A 128 -1.98 -16.70 -15.42
N THR A 129 -1.66 -16.93 -16.68
CA THR A 129 -0.85 -18.08 -17.11
C THR A 129 0.61 -17.91 -16.74
N GLU A 130 1.10 -16.67 -16.81
CA GLU A 130 2.45 -16.30 -16.38
C GLU A 130 2.38 -15.52 -15.07
N PRO A 131 3.22 -15.81 -14.09
CA PRO A 131 3.26 -15.08 -12.84
C PRO A 131 3.51 -13.58 -13.04
N LEU A 132 2.73 -12.74 -12.35
CA LEU A 132 3.05 -11.32 -12.29
C LEU A 132 4.29 -11.11 -11.43
N MET A 133 5.26 -10.39 -11.98
CA MET A 133 6.47 -10.04 -11.24
C MET A 133 6.16 -8.95 -10.21
N ILE A 134 6.37 -9.25 -8.95
CA ILE A 134 6.17 -8.33 -7.82
C ILE A 134 7.49 -8.07 -7.09
N THR A 135 7.57 -6.98 -6.35
CA THR A 135 8.65 -6.80 -5.38
C THR A 135 8.25 -7.49 -4.09
N GLU A 136 8.82 -8.67 -3.86
CA GLU A 136 8.44 -9.54 -2.75
C GLU A 136 8.90 -9.00 -1.40
N MET A 137 8.08 -9.25 -0.38
CA MET A 137 8.39 -8.97 1.02
C MET A 137 8.37 -10.23 1.91
N GLY A 138 7.96 -11.37 1.35
CA GLY A 138 7.88 -12.65 2.05
C GLY A 138 6.46 -13.08 2.37
N GLU A 139 6.34 -14.11 3.19
CA GLU A 139 5.05 -14.62 3.67
C GLU A 139 4.52 -13.81 4.86
N ASP A 140 3.22 -13.88 5.08
CA ASP A 140 2.58 -13.41 6.29
C ASP A 140 1.47 -14.39 6.74
N GLY A 141 0.72 -14.06 7.79
CA GLY A 141 -0.33 -14.92 8.32
C GLY A 141 -1.53 -15.13 7.38
N TYR A 142 -1.57 -14.48 6.19
CA TYR A 142 -2.69 -14.52 5.26
C TYR A 142 -2.30 -14.97 3.85
N ALA A 143 -1.02 -14.92 3.51
CA ALA A 143 -0.57 -15.27 2.17
C ALA A 143 0.87 -15.80 2.17
N PRO A 144 1.19 -16.82 1.34
CA PRO A 144 2.54 -17.36 1.22
C PRO A 144 3.52 -16.36 0.58
N ILE A 145 3.01 -15.43 -0.24
CA ILE A 145 3.83 -14.44 -0.93
C ILE A 145 3.11 -13.10 -0.85
N THR A 146 3.77 -12.11 -0.26
CA THR A 146 3.30 -10.73 -0.22
C THR A 146 4.33 -9.80 -0.86
N GLY A 147 3.89 -8.62 -1.29
CA GLY A 147 4.78 -7.63 -1.88
C GLY A 147 4.04 -6.50 -2.56
N PHE A 148 4.69 -5.91 -3.56
CA PHE A 148 4.17 -4.75 -4.27
C PHE A 148 4.17 -4.94 -5.78
N LEU A 149 3.09 -4.49 -6.42
CA LEU A 149 2.96 -4.38 -7.87
C LEU A 149 2.53 -2.95 -8.23
N ASN A 150 3.40 -2.22 -8.95
CA ASN A 150 3.10 -0.86 -9.39
C ASN A 150 2.59 0.09 -8.29
N GLY A 151 3.11 -0.06 -7.06
CA GLY A 151 2.71 0.78 -5.93
C GLY A 151 1.50 0.29 -5.14
N PHE A 152 0.93 -0.85 -5.48
CA PHE A 152 -0.15 -1.48 -4.74
C PHE A 152 0.37 -2.68 -3.95
N ALA A 153 -0.06 -2.80 -2.70
CA ALA A 153 0.19 -3.98 -1.91
C ALA A 153 -0.60 -5.16 -2.48
N VAL A 154 0.10 -6.26 -2.77
CA VAL A 154 -0.48 -7.45 -3.38
C VAL A 154 0.01 -8.71 -2.69
N ALA A 155 -0.73 -9.80 -2.87
CA ALA A 155 -0.29 -11.12 -2.50
C ALA A 155 -0.53 -12.11 -3.64
N GLN A 156 0.20 -13.21 -3.58
CA GLN A 156 0.11 -14.32 -4.52
C GLN A 156 -0.02 -15.65 -3.77
N ASN A 157 -0.66 -16.63 -4.42
CA ASN A 157 -0.64 -18.00 -3.96
C ASN A 157 0.73 -18.67 -4.27
N GLU A 158 0.94 -19.88 -3.77
CA GLU A 158 2.22 -20.62 -3.93
C GLU A 158 2.61 -20.82 -5.40
N THR A 159 1.64 -21.08 -6.26
CA THR A 159 1.86 -21.28 -7.70
C THR A 159 2.01 -19.98 -8.49
N ARG A 160 1.77 -18.82 -7.84
CA ARG A 160 1.88 -17.46 -8.41
C ARG A 160 0.95 -17.19 -9.60
N ASP A 161 0.00 -18.06 -9.86
CA ASP A 161 -1.00 -17.89 -10.91
C ASP A 161 -2.19 -17.03 -10.47
N GLN A 162 -2.35 -16.78 -9.16
CA GLN A 162 -3.34 -15.86 -8.61
C GLN A 162 -2.66 -14.69 -7.89
N THR A 163 -3.05 -13.48 -8.27
CA THR A 163 -2.62 -12.25 -7.60
C THR A 163 -3.83 -11.46 -7.13
N TRP A 164 -3.82 -10.99 -5.89
CA TRP A 164 -4.88 -10.15 -5.32
C TRP A 164 -4.32 -8.93 -4.61
N GLN A 165 -5.12 -7.88 -4.52
CA GLN A 165 -4.79 -6.69 -3.75
C GLN A 165 -5.10 -6.92 -2.27
N ILE A 166 -4.20 -6.46 -1.42
CA ILE A 166 -4.26 -6.63 0.04
C ILE A 166 -5.04 -5.48 0.66
N HIS A 167 -5.88 -5.78 1.67
CA HIS A 167 -6.58 -4.79 2.47
C HIS A 167 -5.64 -4.16 3.51
N CYS A 168 -4.80 -3.22 3.08
CA CYS A 168 -4.01 -2.37 3.96
C CYS A 168 -4.75 -1.09 4.35
N HIS A 169 -4.20 -0.30 5.27
CA HIS A 169 -4.69 1.05 5.57
C HIS A 169 -4.72 1.91 4.29
N GLY A 170 -5.79 2.68 4.10
CA GLY A 170 -5.96 3.56 2.95
C GLY A 170 -6.37 2.88 1.65
N VAL A 171 -6.67 1.57 1.62
CA VAL A 171 -7.22 0.97 0.40
C VAL A 171 -8.64 1.42 0.15
N PHE A 172 -8.99 1.46 -1.14
CA PHE A 172 -10.31 1.79 -1.65
C PHE A 172 -10.93 0.53 -2.23
N ALA A 173 -12.03 0.07 -1.63
CA ALA A 173 -12.65 -1.20 -1.93
C ALA A 173 -14.17 -1.06 -2.11
N MET A 174 -14.80 -1.99 -2.83
CA MET A 174 -16.22 -1.95 -3.14
C MET A 174 -17.01 -2.78 -2.15
N ALA A 175 -17.98 -2.17 -1.48
CA ALA A 175 -18.91 -2.88 -0.63
C ALA A 175 -19.85 -3.76 -1.45
N ARG A 176 -20.32 -4.87 -0.87
CA ARG A 176 -21.23 -5.82 -1.47
C ARG A 176 -22.12 -6.49 -0.43
N ASP A 177 -23.20 -7.09 -0.88
CA ASP A 177 -24.05 -8.00 -0.09
C ASP A 177 -23.50 -9.42 -0.05
N ASN A 178 -24.31 -10.37 0.41
CA ASN A 178 -23.93 -11.79 0.47
C ASN A 178 -23.60 -12.40 -0.90
N ASN A 179 -24.27 -11.96 -1.97
CA ASN A 179 -23.91 -12.38 -3.32
C ASN A 179 -22.59 -11.73 -3.71
N ILE A 180 -21.61 -12.54 -4.09
CA ILE A 180 -20.26 -12.09 -4.45
C ILE A 180 -20.25 -11.11 -5.62
N ASN A 181 -21.27 -11.12 -6.48
CA ASN A 181 -21.41 -10.27 -7.66
C ASN A 181 -22.42 -9.13 -7.44
N SER A 182 -22.67 -8.72 -6.20
CA SER A 182 -23.64 -7.66 -5.86
C SER A 182 -23.01 -6.27 -5.70
N ALA A 183 -21.71 -6.13 -5.87
CA ALA A 183 -21.04 -4.84 -5.84
C ALA A 183 -21.65 -3.87 -6.87
N SER A 184 -21.78 -2.58 -6.53
CA SER A 184 -22.42 -1.61 -7.43
C SER A 184 -21.88 -0.19 -7.27
N SER A 185 -22.33 0.54 -6.27
CA SER A 185 -22.03 1.98 -6.07
C SER A 185 -21.43 2.31 -4.70
N GLU A 186 -21.46 1.37 -3.77
CA GLU A 186 -20.98 1.60 -2.41
C GLU A 186 -19.53 1.20 -2.26
N PHE A 187 -18.74 2.11 -1.76
CA PHE A 187 -17.31 1.91 -1.52
C PHE A 187 -16.97 2.08 -0.05
N PHE A 188 -15.79 1.62 0.34
CA PHE A 188 -15.20 2.00 1.61
C PHE A 188 -13.70 2.28 1.49
N VAL A 189 -13.22 3.08 2.42
CA VAL A 189 -11.79 3.30 2.67
C VAL A 189 -11.44 2.68 4.01
N THR A 190 -10.38 1.89 4.07
CA THR A 190 -9.86 1.38 5.33
C THR A 190 -9.14 2.49 6.09
N ILE A 191 -9.60 2.76 7.31
CA ILE A 191 -9.10 3.87 8.15
C ILE A 191 -8.36 3.40 9.39
N GLY A 192 -8.26 2.11 9.59
CA GLY A 192 -7.55 1.46 10.69
C GLY A 192 -6.54 0.45 10.19
N GLN A 193 -6.23 -0.51 11.05
CA GLN A 193 -5.40 -1.65 10.66
C GLN A 193 -6.04 -2.41 9.49
N GLY A 194 -5.23 -2.87 8.56
CA GLY A 194 -5.71 -3.59 7.39
C GLY A 194 -6.53 -4.83 7.75
N PRO A 195 -7.80 -4.91 7.33
CA PRO A 195 -8.67 -6.06 7.61
C PRO A 195 -8.36 -7.23 6.67
N ARG A 196 -7.20 -7.85 6.84
CA ARG A 196 -6.65 -8.89 5.96
C ARG A 196 -7.59 -10.09 5.76
N TYR A 197 -8.50 -10.38 6.70
CA TYR A 197 -9.54 -11.41 6.52
C TYR A 197 -10.54 -11.11 5.39
N LEU A 198 -10.54 -9.88 4.86
CA LEU A 198 -11.32 -9.50 3.68
C LEU A 198 -10.59 -9.81 2.36
N ASP A 199 -9.31 -10.16 2.41
CA ASP A 199 -8.55 -10.54 1.22
C ASP A 199 -9.24 -11.70 0.50
N LYS A 200 -9.36 -11.61 -0.82
CA LYS A 200 -10.11 -12.54 -1.69
C LYS A 200 -11.62 -12.65 -1.39
N ASN A 201 -12.16 -11.79 -0.52
CA ASN A 201 -13.59 -11.72 -0.21
C ASN A 201 -14.23 -10.41 -0.68
N ILE A 202 -13.45 -9.36 -0.80
CA ILE A 202 -13.89 -8.03 -1.24
C ILE A 202 -12.94 -7.56 -2.34
N THR A 203 -13.46 -6.89 -3.36
CA THR A 203 -12.61 -6.31 -4.41
C THR A 203 -12.00 -5.00 -3.92
N VAL A 204 -10.69 -5.00 -3.74
CA VAL A 204 -9.88 -3.77 -3.65
C VAL A 204 -9.61 -3.31 -5.08
N PHE A 205 -9.82 -2.03 -5.38
CA PHE A 205 -9.61 -1.50 -6.73
C PHE A 205 -8.89 -0.15 -6.75
N GLY A 206 -8.38 0.29 -5.58
CA GLY A 206 -7.61 1.53 -5.47
C GLY A 206 -7.00 1.71 -4.09
N ARG A 207 -6.32 2.85 -3.94
CA ARG A 207 -5.72 3.29 -2.69
C ARG A 207 -5.71 4.81 -2.59
N VAL A 208 -5.77 5.35 -1.38
CA VAL A 208 -5.62 6.78 -1.13
C VAL A 208 -4.17 7.19 -1.34
N LEU A 209 -3.91 8.17 -2.20
CA LEU A 209 -2.61 8.79 -2.42
C LEU A 209 -2.34 9.86 -1.36
N THR A 210 -3.31 10.77 -1.18
CA THR A 210 -3.26 11.85 -0.20
C THR A 210 -4.66 12.14 0.34
N GLY A 211 -4.76 12.84 1.47
CA GLY A 211 -6.04 13.26 2.03
C GLY A 211 -6.64 12.29 3.05
N MET A 212 -5.89 11.28 3.56
CA MET A 212 -6.37 10.41 4.64
C MET A 212 -6.84 11.16 5.89
N ALA A 213 -6.25 12.33 6.18
CA ALA A 213 -6.66 13.15 7.31
C ALA A 213 -8.14 13.54 7.25
N HIS A 214 -8.72 13.72 6.06
CA HIS A 214 -10.13 14.06 5.90
C HIS A 214 -11.06 12.91 6.31
N PHE A 215 -10.65 11.66 6.10
CA PHE A 215 -11.40 10.51 6.60
C PHE A 215 -11.35 10.42 8.13
N HIS A 216 -10.23 10.76 8.75
CA HIS A 216 -10.10 10.77 10.21
C HIS A 216 -10.89 11.89 10.89
N GLN A 217 -11.26 12.94 10.16
CA GLN A 217 -12.08 14.06 10.65
C GLN A 217 -13.59 13.83 10.51
N LEU A 218 -14.01 12.74 9.88
CA LEU A 218 -15.43 12.39 9.73
C LEU A 218 -16.13 12.23 11.09
N ALA A 219 -17.39 12.63 11.15
CA ALA A 219 -18.21 12.42 12.33
C ALA A 219 -18.47 10.93 12.54
N ARG A 220 -18.37 10.48 13.80
CA ARG A 220 -18.53 9.06 14.20
C ARG A 220 -20.00 8.69 14.39
N THR A 221 -20.81 9.64 14.83
CA THR A 221 -22.20 9.41 15.17
C THR A 221 -23.08 10.37 14.38
N PRO A 222 -24.13 9.88 13.70
CA PRO A 222 -25.08 10.75 13.03
C PRO A 222 -25.71 11.75 13.99
N LYS A 223 -25.79 13.02 13.58
CA LYS A 223 -26.56 14.04 14.28
C LYS A 223 -27.97 14.03 13.72
N SER A 224 -28.98 14.02 14.61
CA SER A 224 -30.39 14.10 14.21
C SER A 224 -30.64 15.34 13.35
N GLY A 225 -31.29 15.16 12.20
CA GLY A 225 -31.68 16.27 11.31
C GLY A 225 -30.52 16.90 10.52
N SER A 226 -29.31 16.38 10.60
CA SER A 226 -28.17 16.84 9.81
C SER A 226 -27.72 15.79 8.81
N GLU A 227 -27.21 16.21 7.66
CA GLU A 227 -26.51 15.33 6.74
C GLU A 227 -25.24 14.82 7.42
N PHE A 228 -25.10 13.49 7.46
CA PHE A 228 -23.98 12.82 8.11
C PHE A 228 -22.86 12.59 7.10
N ASN A 229 -21.72 13.28 7.26
CA ASN A 229 -20.55 13.16 6.40
C ASN A 229 -20.88 13.22 4.90
N PRO A 230 -21.44 14.34 4.39
CA PRO A 230 -21.85 14.42 2.99
C PRO A 230 -20.62 14.29 2.06
N ILE A 231 -20.83 13.64 0.94
CA ILE A 231 -19.90 13.63 -0.19
C ILE A 231 -20.31 14.82 -1.07
N THR A 232 -19.46 15.85 -1.11
CA THR A 232 -19.69 17.02 -1.96
C THR A 232 -19.59 16.62 -3.43
N ASP A 233 -18.55 15.86 -3.79
CA ASP A 233 -18.37 15.34 -5.13
C ASP A 233 -17.37 14.16 -5.16
N LEU A 234 -17.46 13.35 -6.21
CA LEU A 234 -16.46 12.37 -6.59
C LEU A 234 -16.25 12.45 -8.10
N GLN A 235 -15.08 12.88 -8.52
CA GLN A 235 -14.76 13.15 -9.91
C GLN A 235 -13.52 12.38 -10.35
N VAL A 236 -13.41 12.06 -11.64
CA VAL A 236 -12.15 11.63 -12.25
C VAL A 236 -11.27 12.87 -12.40
N LEU A 237 -10.03 12.83 -11.91
CA LEU A 237 -9.16 14.02 -11.89
C LEU A 237 -8.90 14.57 -13.29
N ALA A 238 -8.82 13.73 -14.30
CA ALA A 238 -8.66 14.15 -15.69
C ALA A 238 -9.81 15.06 -16.20
N ASP A 239 -10.98 15.00 -15.57
CA ASP A 239 -12.15 15.80 -15.96
C ASP A 239 -12.26 17.12 -15.15
N VAL A 240 -11.34 17.37 -14.20
CA VAL A 240 -11.38 18.54 -13.31
C VAL A 240 -10.38 19.59 -13.78
N SER A 241 -10.78 20.43 -14.72
CA SER A 241 -9.91 21.44 -15.36
C SER A 241 -9.35 22.51 -14.41
N SER A 242 -9.99 22.70 -13.23
CA SER A 242 -9.55 23.65 -12.20
C SER A 242 -8.56 23.03 -11.19
N ASP A 243 -8.23 21.75 -11.33
CA ASP A 243 -7.32 21.04 -10.41
C ASP A 243 -6.08 20.59 -11.17
N ASN A 244 -4.97 21.30 -10.96
CA ASN A 244 -3.68 21.00 -11.58
C ASN A 244 -2.83 20.02 -10.78
N SER A 245 -3.41 19.36 -9.77
CA SER A 245 -2.68 18.38 -8.94
C SER A 245 -2.15 17.23 -9.79
N ARG A 246 -0.87 16.98 -9.67
CA ARG A 246 -0.18 15.86 -10.31
C ARG A 246 0.45 14.98 -9.23
N PHE A 247 0.49 13.69 -9.49
CA PHE A 247 1.00 12.73 -8.52
C PHE A 247 2.10 11.87 -9.12
N THR A 248 3.17 11.70 -8.35
CA THR A 248 4.17 10.67 -8.61
C THR A 248 4.22 9.69 -7.43
N VAL A 249 4.46 8.45 -7.76
CA VAL A 249 4.57 7.34 -6.82
C VAL A 249 5.92 6.67 -7.03
N MET A 250 6.63 6.35 -5.96
CA MET A 250 7.89 5.61 -6.07
C MET A 250 7.63 4.27 -6.74
N LYS A 251 8.41 3.94 -7.76
CA LYS A 251 8.36 2.64 -8.42
C LYS A 251 8.74 1.57 -7.44
N THR A 252 7.84 0.62 -7.20
CA THR A 252 8.07 -0.41 -6.18
C THR A 252 9.07 -1.49 -6.62
N ASP A 253 9.43 -1.56 -7.88
CA ASP A 253 10.50 -2.37 -8.43
C ASP A 253 11.88 -1.65 -8.45
N SER A 254 11.93 -0.36 -8.07
CA SER A 254 13.16 0.43 -8.04
C SER A 254 14.10 0.02 -6.91
N ASP A 255 15.38 0.31 -7.08
CA ASP A 255 16.38 0.06 -6.05
C ASP A 255 16.16 0.92 -4.80
N ALA A 256 15.68 2.16 -4.96
CA ALA A 256 15.32 3.01 -3.82
C ALA A 256 14.21 2.38 -2.97
N PHE A 257 13.19 1.79 -3.60
CA PHE A 257 12.12 1.12 -2.84
C PHE A 257 12.60 -0.14 -2.13
N LYS A 258 13.45 -0.94 -2.77
CA LYS A 258 14.09 -2.12 -2.13
C LYS A 258 14.97 -1.72 -0.95
N GLN A 259 15.75 -0.63 -1.09
CA GLN A 259 16.52 -0.06 0.03
C GLN A 259 15.61 0.43 1.16
N LEU A 260 14.47 1.05 0.82
CA LEU A 260 13.49 1.52 1.79
C LEU A 260 12.86 0.36 2.58
N ILE A 261 12.54 -0.77 1.91
CA ILE A 261 12.08 -2.01 2.58
C ILE A 261 13.15 -2.48 3.56
N SER A 262 14.40 -2.56 3.13
CA SER A 262 15.52 -3.00 3.99
C SER A 262 15.72 -2.08 5.19
N ALA A 263 15.74 -0.76 4.97
CA ALA A 263 15.91 0.22 6.04
C ALA A 263 14.78 0.15 7.08
N ARG A 264 13.53 0.01 6.61
CA ARG A 264 12.38 -0.11 7.50
C ARG A 264 12.31 -1.45 8.24
N GLY A 265 12.80 -2.52 7.63
CA GLY A 265 12.89 -3.82 8.29
C GLY A 265 13.97 -3.87 9.35
N SER A 266 15.16 -3.34 9.03
CA SER A 266 16.31 -3.38 9.93
C SER A 266 16.23 -2.39 11.10
N ARG A 267 15.52 -1.25 10.92
CA ARG A 267 15.41 -0.22 11.98
C ARG A 267 16.77 0.08 12.63
N SER A 268 17.75 0.41 11.79
CA SER A 268 19.13 0.63 12.24
C SER A 268 19.38 2.00 12.90
N GLU A 269 18.37 2.84 13.02
CA GLU A 269 18.45 4.13 13.70
C GLU A 269 18.69 3.91 15.21
N GLU A 270 19.54 4.72 15.81
CA GLU A 270 19.98 4.64 17.22
C GLU A 270 18.80 4.64 18.23
N TRP A 271 17.66 5.20 17.83
CA TRP A 271 16.46 5.24 18.67
C TRP A 271 15.88 3.84 18.94
N PHE A 272 16.10 2.87 18.05
CA PHE A 272 15.56 1.51 18.23
C PHE A 272 16.48 0.66 19.09
N ALA A 273 15.98 0.24 20.25
CA ALA A 273 16.69 -0.68 21.15
C ALA A 273 16.78 -2.12 20.61
N TYR A 274 15.88 -2.49 19.69
CA TYR A 274 15.83 -3.83 19.09
C TYR A 274 15.32 -3.76 17.66
N SER A 275 15.93 -4.54 16.76
CA SER A 275 15.49 -4.72 15.38
C SER A 275 14.88 -6.10 15.19
N HIS A 276 13.68 -6.16 14.67
CA HIS A 276 13.03 -7.41 14.27
C HIS A 276 13.52 -7.94 12.92
N ASN A 277 14.22 -7.12 12.14
CA ASN A 277 14.61 -7.40 10.75
C ASN A 277 13.41 -7.81 9.87
N TYR A 278 12.25 -7.26 10.18
CA TYR A 278 10.98 -7.55 9.52
C TYR A 278 10.13 -6.30 9.40
N ILE A 279 9.41 -6.20 8.31
CA ILE A 279 8.33 -5.24 8.13
C ILE A 279 7.16 -5.91 7.41
N ASP A 280 5.97 -5.77 7.98
CA ASP A 280 4.73 -6.20 7.35
C ASP A 280 4.42 -5.41 6.07
N VAL A 281 3.82 -6.06 5.07
CA VAL A 281 3.49 -5.42 3.79
C VAL A 281 2.58 -4.21 3.96
N CYS A 282 1.63 -4.25 4.90
CA CYS A 282 0.78 -3.10 5.22
C CYS A 282 1.49 -2.02 6.05
N GLY A 283 2.58 -2.38 6.73
CA GLY A 283 3.47 -1.45 7.44
C GLY A 283 4.45 -0.72 6.52
N MET A 284 4.53 -1.13 5.25
CA MET A 284 5.44 -0.54 4.27
C MET A 284 4.71 0.52 3.42
N PRO A 285 4.86 1.83 3.70
CA PRO A 285 4.23 2.86 2.87
C PRO A 285 4.94 2.99 1.52
N VAL A 286 4.16 3.20 0.47
CA VAL A 286 4.69 3.56 -0.84
C VAL A 286 4.76 5.08 -0.95
N PRO A 287 5.97 5.68 -1.04
CA PRO A 287 6.12 7.12 -1.12
C PRO A 287 5.35 7.72 -2.29
N THR A 288 4.64 8.81 -2.00
CA THR A 288 3.83 9.55 -2.97
C THR A 288 4.17 11.03 -2.85
N LYS A 289 4.30 11.73 -3.98
CA LYS A 289 4.44 13.17 -4.05
C LYS A 289 3.22 13.76 -4.75
N GLN A 290 2.63 14.78 -4.17
CA GLN A 290 1.67 15.65 -4.83
C GLN A 290 2.41 16.89 -5.29
N LEU A 291 2.30 17.22 -6.55
CA LEU A 291 2.89 18.39 -7.17
C LEU A 291 1.72 19.30 -7.59
N ASN A 292 1.76 20.53 -7.13
CA ASN A 292 0.84 21.59 -7.53
C ASN A 292 1.62 22.58 -8.37
N ASP A 293 1.16 22.88 -9.56
CA ASP A 293 1.74 23.93 -10.41
C ASP A 293 1.33 25.30 -9.92
#